data_751aa24c3b03f6be4e904e00f0d3de2b
#
_entry.id   751aa24c3b03f6be4e904e00f0d3de2b
#
_cell.length_a   1.000
_cell.length_b   1.000
_cell.length_c   1.000
_cell.angle_alpha   90.00
_cell.angle_beta   90.00
_cell.angle_gamma   90.00
#
_symmetry.space_group_name_H-M   'P 1'
#
loop_
_entity.id
_entity.type
_entity.pdbx_description
1 polymer ?
#
loop_
_entity_poly.entity_id
_entity_poly.type
_entity_poly.pdbx_seq_one_letter_code
_entity_poly.pdbx_strand_id
1 'polypeptide(L)'
;MKIITYDKFKPGVTLEKITPYLPEEVSNVWRLWKAGIVRENYARADEPGVVIVFECQSVEQCKRYTDDFPLTKAGFIEWFHIPVQIALPIETLFRSDVDVNQPYDRTTTNTAVAQKKGAPEQVAPHSDSAKA
;
A
#
# COMPACT_ATOMS: atom_id res chain seq x y z
N MET A 1 -3.41 -15.81 -2.99
CA MET A 1 -2.55 -14.95 -2.13
C MET A 1 -2.87 -13.50 -2.42
N LYS A 2 -2.99 -12.72 -1.36
CA LYS A 2 -3.24 -11.29 -1.49
C LYS A 2 -1.93 -10.55 -1.70
N ILE A 3 -1.91 -9.66 -2.69
CA ILE A 3 -0.73 -8.86 -2.99
C ILE A 3 -1.18 -7.40 -3.09
N ILE A 4 -0.59 -6.56 -2.25
CA ILE A 4 -0.84 -5.13 -2.30
C ILE A 4 0.20 -4.53 -3.24
N THR A 5 -0.27 -3.78 -4.22
CA THR A 5 0.63 -3.13 -5.18
C THR A 5 0.43 -1.64 -5.15
N TYR A 6 1.46 -0.91 -5.51
CA TYR A 6 1.34 0.52 -5.78
C TYR A 6 2.33 0.88 -6.88
N ASP A 7 2.01 1.95 -7.59
CA ASP A 7 2.88 2.42 -8.65
C ASP A 7 3.50 3.77 -8.28
N LYS A 8 4.54 4.10 -9.00
CA LYS A 8 5.17 5.43 -8.96
C LYS A 8 5.46 5.88 -10.36
N PHE A 9 5.23 7.16 -10.60
CA PHE A 9 5.63 7.78 -11.88
C PHE A 9 7.14 7.80 -11.96
N LYS A 10 7.65 7.45 -13.13
CA LYS A 10 9.08 7.59 -13.41
C LYS A 10 9.44 9.07 -13.55
N PRO A 11 10.72 9.42 -13.38
CA PRO A 11 11.13 10.83 -13.47
C PRO A 11 10.67 11.48 -14.77
N GLY A 12 10.16 12.69 -14.67
CA GLY A 12 9.70 13.46 -15.82
C GLY A 12 8.31 13.14 -16.32
N VAL A 13 7.64 12.14 -15.76
CA VAL A 13 6.28 11.78 -16.14
C VAL A 13 5.29 12.69 -15.42
N THR A 14 4.35 13.25 -16.17
CA THR A 14 3.33 14.16 -15.65
C THR A 14 1.94 13.60 -15.91
N LEU A 15 0.95 14.14 -15.20
CA LEU A 15 -0.45 13.75 -15.45
C LEU A 15 -0.83 14.01 -16.90
N GLU A 16 -0.33 15.08 -17.49
CA GLU A 16 -0.62 15.40 -18.89
C GLU A 16 -0.14 14.30 -19.82
N LYS A 17 1.04 13.75 -19.56
CA LYS A 17 1.59 12.69 -20.41
C LYS A 17 0.78 11.41 -20.34
N ILE A 18 0.23 11.10 -19.18
CA ILE A 18 -0.49 9.83 -19.00
C ILE A 18 -1.96 9.91 -19.40
N THR A 19 -2.53 11.12 -19.48
CA THR A 19 -3.95 11.31 -19.75
C THR A 19 -4.45 10.53 -20.96
N PRO A 20 -3.75 10.51 -22.10
CA PRO A 20 -4.24 9.75 -23.28
C PRO A 20 -4.33 8.24 -23.05
N TYR A 21 -3.64 7.71 -22.03
CA TYR A 21 -3.62 6.27 -21.75
C TYR A 21 -4.68 5.85 -20.75
N LEU A 22 -5.28 6.82 -20.03
CA LEU A 22 -6.16 6.52 -18.90
C LEU A 22 -7.40 5.70 -19.29
N PRO A 23 -8.06 5.93 -20.44
CA PRO A 23 -9.22 5.12 -20.78
C PRO A 23 -8.88 3.62 -20.86
N GLU A 24 -7.75 3.27 -21.52
CA GLU A 24 -7.32 1.88 -21.59
C GLU A 24 -6.85 1.36 -20.25
N GLU A 25 -6.16 2.20 -19.49
CA GLU A 25 -5.68 1.83 -18.17
C GLU A 25 -6.85 1.43 -17.27
N VAL A 26 -7.88 2.27 -17.19
CA VAL A 26 -9.07 2.03 -16.38
C VAL A 26 -9.84 0.81 -16.89
N SER A 27 -9.94 0.67 -18.21
CA SER A 27 -10.58 -0.48 -18.81
C SER A 27 -9.89 -1.79 -18.43
N ASN A 28 -8.56 -1.77 -18.36
CA ASN A 28 -7.80 -2.95 -17.95
C ASN A 28 -8.08 -3.31 -16.49
N VAL A 29 -8.10 -2.32 -15.61
CA VAL A 29 -8.45 -2.55 -14.19
C VAL A 29 -9.85 -3.15 -14.09
N TRP A 30 -10.79 -2.63 -14.85
CA TRP A 30 -12.16 -3.11 -14.83
C TRP A 30 -12.26 -4.58 -15.27
N ARG A 31 -11.53 -4.96 -16.30
CA ARG A 31 -11.50 -6.37 -16.76
C ARG A 31 -10.96 -7.28 -15.64
N LEU A 32 -9.89 -6.86 -14.98
CA LEU A 32 -9.31 -7.63 -13.88
C LEU A 32 -10.24 -7.69 -12.66
N TRP A 33 -10.97 -6.61 -12.42
CA TRP A 33 -11.96 -6.58 -11.34
C TRP A 33 -13.08 -7.59 -11.60
N LYS A 34 -13.64 -7.57 -12.82
CA LYS A 34 -14.71 -8.54 -13.16
C LYS A 34 -14.22 -9.97 -13.07
N ALA A 35 -12.95 -10.20 -13.33
CA ALA A 35 -12.36 -11.55 -13.24
C ALA A 35 -12.05 -11.95 -11.79
N GLY A 36 -12.23 -11.07 -10.81
CA GLY A 36 -11.93 -11.36 -9.41
C GLY A 36 -10.44 -11.29 -9.09
N ILE A 37 -9.64 -10.79 -10.00
CA ILE A 37 -8.19 -10.68 -9.82
C ILE A 37 -7.86 -9.41 -9.04
N VAL A 38 -8.48 -8.28 -9.41
CA VAL A 38 -8.40 -7.05 -8.63
C VAL A 38 -9.50 -7.08 -7.58
N ARG A 39 -9.14 -6.87 -6.33
CA ARG A 39 -10.08 -6.88 -5.21
C ARG A 39 -10.37 -5.49 -4.67
N GLU A 40 -9.38 -4.59 -4.71
CA GLU A 40 -9.52 -3.21 -4.27
C GLU A 40 -8.67 -2.33 -5.17
N ASN A 41 -9.11 -1.11 -5.40
CA ASN A 41 -8.42 -0.18 -6.27
C ASN A 41 -8.66 1.23 -5.76
N TYR A 42 -7.57 1.95 -5.46
CA TYR A 42 -7.61 3.29 -4.88
C TYR A 42 -6.65 4.21 -5.60
N ALA A 43 -7.07 5.46 -5.82
CA ALA A 43 -6.12 6.51 -6.15
C ALA A 43 -5.39 6.92 -4.88
N ARG A 44 -4.12 7.24 -4.99
CA ARG A 44 -3.35 7.75 -3.86
C ARG A 44 -3.73 9.19 -3.59
N ALA A 45 -3.79 9.54 -2.31
CA ALA A 45 -4.12 10.90 -1.88
C ALA A 45 -2.86 11.74 -1.61
N ASP A 46 -1.69 11.10 -1.53
CA ASP A 46 -0.45 11.77 -1.18
C ASP A 46 0.40 12.14 -2.39
N GLU A 47 0.33 11.35 -3.44
CA GLU A 47 1.07 11.62 -4.68
C GLU A 47 0.36 10.93 -5.83
N PRO A 48 0.64 11.30 -7.08
CA PRO A 48 0.01 10.62 -8.22
C PRO A 48 0.34 9.13 -8.23
N GLY A 49 -0.68 8.32 -8.44
CA GLY A 49 -0.52 6.87 -8.48
C GLY A 49 -1.73 6.16 -7.91
N VAL A 50 -1.65 4.85 -7.90
CA VAL A 50 -2.75 4.00 -7.41
C VAL A 50 -2.21 2.96 -6.44
N VAL A 51 -3.12 2.43 -5.63
CA VAL A 51 -2.89 1.23 -4.83
C VAL A 51 -3.91 0.22 -5.27
N ILE A 52 -3.45 -0.96 -5.67
CA ILE A 52 -4.34 -2.03 -6.14
C ILE A 52 -4.04 -3.28 -5.33
N VAL A 53 -5.10 -3.91 -4.84
CA VAL A 53 -5.01 -5.18 -4.13
C VAL A 53 -5.41 -6.28 -5.10
N PHE A 54 -4.48 -7.19 -5.36
CA PHE A 54 -4.68 -8.33 -6.25
C PHE A 54 -4.87 -9.61 -5.47
N GLU A 55 -5.62 -10.53 -6.05
CA GLU A 55 -5.69 -11.92 -5.62
C GLU A 55 -5.01 -12.75 -6.70
N CYS A 56 -3.84 -13.31 -6.39
CA CYS A 56 -3.02 -14.04 -7.34
C CYS A 56 -2.46 -15.30 -6.70
N GLN A 57 -1.97 -16.21 -7.51
CA GLN A 57 -1.34 -17.43 -7.00
C GLN A 57 0.11 -17.19 -6.59
N SER A 58 0.75 -16.17 -7.17
CA SER A 58 2.16 -15.86 -6.88
C SER A 58 2.45 -14.41 -7.19
N VAL A 59 3.57 -13.91 -6.69
CA VAL A 59 4.06 -12.57 -7.00
C VAL A 59 4.36 -12.47 -8.51
N GLU A 60 4.91 -13.52 -9.09
CA GLU A 60 5.23 -13.56 -10.50
C GLU A 60 3.99 -13.42 -11.37
N GLN A 61 2.89 -14.05 -10.96
CA GLN A 61 1.63 -13.89 -11.67
C GLN A 61 1.13 -12.45 -11.56
N CYS A 62 1.22 -11.86 -10.40
CA CYS A 62 0.81 -10.47 -10.20
C CYS A 62 1.65 -9.51 -11.07
N LYS A 63 2.95 -9.75 -11.15
CA LYS A 63 3.83 -8.96 -12.00
C LYS A 63 3.42 -9.01 -13.46
N ARG A 64 3.02 -10.18 -13.94
CA ARG A 64 2.55 -10.30 -15.33
C ARG A 64 1.32 -9.42 -15.57
N TYR A 65 0.42 -9.34 -14.59
CA TYR A 65 -0.74 -8.46 -14.73
C TYR A 65 -0.33 -6.98 -14.75
N THR A 66 0.56 -6.57 -13.85
CA THR A 66 0.97 -5.17 -13.80
C THR A 66 1.84 -4.78 -15.00
N ASP A 67 2.57 -5.73 -15.57
CA ASP A 67 3.37 -5.49 -16.78
C ASP A 67 2.48 -5.24 -18.00
N ASP A 68 1.26 -5.73 -17.99
CA ASP A 68 0.33 -5.55 -19.12
C ASP A 68 -0.43 -4.23 -19.07
N PHE A 69 -0.28 -3.44 -18.03
CA PHE A 69 -0.95 -2.15 -17.95
C PHE A 69 -0.39 -1.20 -19.00
N PRO A 70 -1.26 -0.43 -19.69
CA PRO A 70 -0.79 0.50 -20.72
C PRO A 70 0.29 1.46 -20.26
N LEU A 71 0.16 2.01 -19.06
CA LEU A 71 1.16 2.94 -18.54
C LEU A 71 2.49 2.24 -18.26
N THR A 72 2.45 0.97 -17.85
CA THR A 72 3.66 0.18 -17.67
C THR A 72 4.36 -0.06 -18.99
N LYS A 73 3.58 -0.49 -20.00
CA LYS A 73 4.14 -0.75 -21.34
C LYS A 73 4.71 0.52 -21.97
N ALA A 74 4.12 1.66 -21.68
CA ALA A 74 4.62 2.95 -22.16
C ALA A 74 5.87 3.41 -21.41
N GLY A 75 6.23 2.74 -20.33
CA GLY A 75 7.44 3.09 -19.56
C GLY A 75 7.24 4.28 -18.63
N PHE A 76 6.00 4.60 -18.26
CA PHE A 76 5.70 5.77 -17.45
C PHE A 76 5.67 5.50 -15.96
N ILE A 77 5.42 4.25 -15.55
CA ILE A 77 5.28 3.90 -14.14
C ILE A 77 6.12 2.68 -13.81
N GLU A 78 6.40 2.56 -12.52
CA GLU A 78 7.06 1.40 -11.94
C GLU A 78 6.17 0.85 -10.83
N TRP A 79 6.02 -0.48 -10.78
CA TRP A 79 5.18 -1.15 -9.80
C TRP A 79 5.98 -1.75 -8.67
N PHE A 80 5.40 -1.71 -7.49
CA PHE A 80 5.93 -2.35 -6.29
C PHE A 80 4.90 -3.35 -5.79
N HIS A 81 5.36 -4.53 -5.38
CA HIS A 81 4.49 -5.66 -5.04
C HIS A 81 4.80 -6.13 -3.63
N ILE A 82 3.79 -6.13 -2.77
CA ILE A 82 3.92 -6.52 -1.37
C ILE A 82 3.00 -7.71 -1.13
N PRO A 83 3.53 -8.94 -1.15
CA PRO A 83 2.72 -10.10 -0.76
C PRO A 83 2.45 -10.01 0.73
N VAL A 84 1.22 -10.33 1.13
CA VAL A 84 0.81 -10.25 2.52
C VAL A 84 0.19 -11.55 2.97
N GLN A 85 0.21 -11.75 4.28
CA GLN A 85 -0.37 -12.92 4.91
C GLN A 85 -0.96 -12.50 6.25
N ILE A 86 -1.64 -13.45 6.91
CA ILE A 86 -2.21 -13.19 8.23
C ILE A 86 -1.09 -12.80 9.18
N ALA A 87 -1.33 -11.77 9.98
CA ALA A 87 -0.38 -11.33 10.99
C ALA A 87 -0.35 -12.33 12.14
N LEU A 88 0.70 -13.12 12.21
CA LEU A 88 0.80 -14.17 13.23
C LEU A 88 0.66 -13.66 14.66
N PRO A 89 1.18 -12.48 15.02
CA PRO A 89 1.01 -11.99 16.40
C PRO A 89 -0.42 -11.85 16.89
N ILE A 90 -1.42 -11.89 15.99
CA ILE A 90 -2.82 -11.81 16.42
C ILE A 90 -3.20 -12.97 17.34
N GLU A 91 -2.46 -14.09 17.29
CA GLU A 91 -2.72 -15.23 18.15
C GLU A 91 -2.45 -14.94 19.62
N THR A 92 -1.73 -13.85 19.90
CA THR A 92 -1.52 -13.43 21.30
C THR A 92 -2.84 -13.07 21.99
N LEU A 93 -3.92 -12.84 21.22
CA LEU A 93 -5.23 -12.57 21.79
C LEU A 93 -5.79 -13.75 22.61
N PHE A 94 -5.25 -14.96 22.38
CA PHE A 94 -5.69 -16.13 23.13
C PHE A 94 -4.90 -16.33 24.43
N ARG A 95 -3.96 -15.46 24.72
CA ARG A 95 -3.21 -15.52 25.99
C ARG A 95 -4.06 -14.92 27.10
N SER A 96 -3.95 -15.50 28.29
CA SER A 96 -4.75 -15.06 29.45
C SER A 96 -4.30 -13.69 29.99
N ASP A 97 -3.10 -13.25 29.68
CA ASP A 97 -2.57 -11.97 30.15
C ASP A 97 -2.85 -10.81 29.22
N VAL A 98 -3.62 -11.04 28.12
CA VAL A 98 -3.99 -9.99 27.18
C VAL A 98 -5.42 -9.55 27.41
N ASP A 99 -5.64 -8.26 27.67
CA ASP A 99 -6.97 -7.71 27.83
C ASP A 99 -7.58 -7.42 26.45
N VAL A 100 -8.45 -8.31 26.01
CA VAL A 100 -9.13 -8.18 24.72
C VAL A 100 -10.38 -7.32 24.79
N ASN A 101 -10.76 -6.86 26.00
CA ASN A 101 -11.99 -6.11 26.20
C ASN A 101 -11.78 -4.61 26.28
N GLN A 102 -10.54 -4.17 26.22
CA GLN A 102 -10.26 -2.75 26.30
C GLN A 102 -10.88 -2.01 25.11
N PRO A 103 -11.69 -0.98 25.35
CA PRO A 103 -12.32 -0.28 24.25
C PRO A 103 -11.31 0.49 23.43
N TYR A 104 -11.59 0.61 22.14
CA TYR A 104 -10.77 1.41 21.25
C TYR A 104 -11.09 2.88 21.48
N ASP A 105 -10.07 3.66 21.85
CA ASP A 105 -10.20 5.10 22.03
C ASP A 105 -9.51 5.79 20.85
N ARG A 106 -10.31 6.27 19.95
CA ARG A 106 -9.83 6.91 18.73
C ARG A 106 -9.02 8.17 19.03
N THR A 107 -9.44 8.92 20.03
CA THR A 107 -8.79 10.17 20.38
C THR A 107 -7.37 9.93 20.90
N THR A 108 -7.25 8.98 21.81
CA THR A 108 -5.96 8.61 22.38
C THR A 108 -4.99 8.10 21.31
N THR A 109 -5.50 7.28 20.40
CA THR A 109 -4.67 6.73 19.32
C THR A 109 -4.13 7.84 18.43
N ASN A 110 -5.00 8.77 18.03
CA ASN A 110 -4.57 9.88 17.18
C ASN A 110 -3.53 10.76 17.87
N THR A 111 -3.73 11.03 19.14
CA THR A 111 -2.78 11.82 19.92
C THR A 111 -1.42 11.13 19.99
N ALA A 112 -1.43 9.84 20.25
CA ALA A 112 -0.18 9.07 20.34
C ALA A 112 0.58 9.08 19.02
N VAL A 113 -0.14 8.93 17.90
CA VAL A 113 0.48 8.96 16.58
C VAL A 113 1.06 10.34 16.29
N ALA A 114 0.30 11.39 16.58
CA ALA A 114 0.76 12.76 16.37
C ALA A 114 2.02 13.06 17.19
N GLN A 115 2.04 12.65 18.44
CA GLN A 115 3.19 12.85 19.29
C GLN A 115 4.43 12.11 18.76
N LYS A 116 4.23 10.88 18.34
CA LYS A 116 5.32 10.09 17.80
C LYS A 116 5.90 10.73 16.54
N LYS A 117 5.04 11.28 15.71
CA LYS A 117 5.47 11.96 14.50
C LYS A 117 6.24 13.23 14.77
N GLY A 118 5.83 13.95 15.80
CA GLY A 118 6.49 15.19 16.18
C GLY A 118 7.76 15.00 17.00
N ALA A 119 8.01 13.81 17.52
CA ALA A 119 9.20 13.57 18.30
C ALA A 119 10.44 13.58 17.42
N PRO A 120 11.49 14.23 17.86
CA PRO A 120 12.74 14.12 17.14
C PRO A 120 13.20 12.70 17.19
N GLU A 121 13.71 12.27 16.44
CA GLU A 121 13.86 10.96 16.47
C GLU A 121 14.68 10.55 17.43
N GLN A 122 14.52 10.51 18.29
CA GLN A 122 15.13 10.25 19.30
C GLN A 122 15.73 9.37 19.12
N VAL A 123 15.85 9.64 18.59
CA VAL A 123 16.29 9.22 18.25
C VAL A 123 16.87 8.69 18.31
N ALA A 124 17.23 8.60 18.40
CA ALA A 124 17.72 8.24 18.43
C ALA A 124 18.16 7.74 18.70
N PRO A 125 18.32 7.58 18.95
CA PRO A 125 18.69 7.30 19.37
C PRO A 125 18.95 6.77 19.39
N HIS A 126 19.07 6.70 19.53
CA HIS A 126 19.17 6.80 19.72
C HIS A 126 19.59 6.91 19.84
N SER A 127 19.87 6.99 19.91
CA SER A 127 20.25 7.51 20.28
C SER A 127 20.48 7.97 20.76
N ASP A 128 20.81 8.23 20.95
CA ASP A 128 21.05 8.90 21.49
C ASP A 128 20.70 9.25 22.19
N SER A 129 20.71 9.28 22.38
CA SER A 129 20.38 9.71 23.04
C SER A 129 19.97 10.14 23.64
N ALA A 130 20.08 9.86 23.81
CA ALA A 130 19.53 10.51 24.46
C ALA A 130 19.90 11.58 24.65
N LYS A 131 20.22 11.80 24.41
CA LYS A 131 20.42 12.64 24.48
C LYS A 131 19.80 13.42 24.44
N ALA A 132 19.63 13.56 24.44
CA ALA A 132 18.97 14.08 24.57
C ALA A 132 18.45 14.66 24.31
#